data_2df2ed86e75ecddacace5939ed76c995
#
_entry.id   2df2ed86e75ecddacace5939ed76c995
#
_cell.length_a   1.000
_cell.length_b   1.000
_cell.length_c   1.000
_cell.angle_alpha   90.00
_cell.angle_beta   90.00
_cell.angle_gamma   90.00
#
_symmetry.space_group_name_H-M   'P 1'
#
loop_
_entity.id
_entity.type
_entity.pdbx_description
1 polymer ?
#
loop_
_entity_poly.entity_id
_entity_poly.type
_entity_poly.pdbx_seq_one_letter_code
_entity_poly.pdbx_strand_id
1 'polypeptide(L)'
;MKSLFTIFIALPLLGLADTVKVTDGSVLQGKILGITDGNLTIQTSFAGKIKIPHTEIVTIKSDREISLRLDDNRTFDGSIEKVEESLLTIKGSGQAFAFAEIKHLWDADSSDPLILAAQKNALAMQMKWKHAVGFDLTGASGNTDSFGLGIRLDSKLGNKMREYDFYLSYLNSTKKDVTIVDETKFGIDYDSRFFEELSWYAKTDLENDRLEEVDLRATAALGLKYSWIEAKNYKTSIRGGAAFRFEELGSDSVKDLSEPALDFGLEHSQALKKFLFLESDLSFIPNIDDFSDFLLMKDTALVLPLDKKEDWKIRSGLAGTYNSTPVPGKEEMDLKYYLRIVYDFN
;
A
#
# COMPACT_ATOMS: atom_id res chain seq x y z
N MET A 1 29.84 -55.06 -32.65
CA MET A 1 29.37 -53.71 -32.19
C MET A 1 29.87 -53.54 -30.76
N LYS A 2 30.92 -52.70 -30.57
CA LYS A 2 31.49 -52.42 -29.24
C LYS A 2 30.88 -51.13 -28.76
N SER A 3 30.07 -51.21 -27.70
CA SER A 3 29.47 -50.07 -27.01
C SER A 3 30.55 -49.41 -26.14
N LEU A 4 30.93 -48.17 -26.47
CA LEU A 4 31.78 -47.33 -25.62
C LEU A 4 30.93 -46.72 -24.52
N PHE A 5 31.13 -47.16 -23.29
CA PHE A 5 30.55 -46.52 -22.08
C PHE A 5 31.43 -45.32 -21.73
N THR A 6 30.96 -44.11 -22.01
CA THR A 6 31.62 -42.88 -21.58
C THR A 6 31.21 -42.62 -20.13
N ILE A 7 32.11 -42.86 -19.20
CA ILE A 7 31.94 -42.49 -17.79
C ILE A 7 32.15 -40.97 -17.67
N PHE A 8 31.06 -40.24 -17.44
CA PHE A 8 31.12 -38.82 -17.05
C PHE A 8 31.52 -38.76 -15.57
N ILE A 9 32.77 -38.49 -15.28
CA ILE A 9 33.24 -38.16 -13.94
C ILE A 9 32.80 -36.70 -13.71
N ALA A 10 31.69 -36.51 -13.00
CA ALA A 10 31.32 -35.21 -12.43
C ALA A 10 32.34 -34.91 -11.31
N LEU A 11 33.37 -34.13 -11.62
CA LEU A 11 34.17 -33.49 -10.56
C LEU A 11 33.20 -32.59 -9.74
N PRO A 12 33.11 -32.77 -8.39
CA PRO A 12 32.45 -31.80 -7.58
C PRO A 12 33.23 -30.47 -7.69
N LEU A 13 32.59 -29.41 -8.20
CA LEU A 13 33.07 -28.07 -7.96
C LEU A 13 33.11 -27.88 -6.45
N LEU A 14 34.26 -28.03 -5.84
CA LEU A 14 34.56 -27.57 -4.50
C LEU A 14 34.43 -26.05 -4.52
N GLY A 15 33.23 -25.53 -4.43
CA GLY A 15 32.99 -24.13 -4.12
C GLY A 15 33.67 -23.86 -2.79
N LEU A 16 34.66 -22.97 -2.79
CA LEU A 16 35.33 -22.49 -1.58
C LEU A 16 34.25 -21.95 -0.62
N ALA A 17 33.93 -22.74 0.39
CA ALA A 17 32.93 -22.34 1.41
C ALA A 17 33.65 -21.48 2.43
N ASP A 18 33.08 -20.33 2.71
CA ASP A 18 33.55 -19.49 3.79
C ASP A 18 33.35 -20.22 5.14
N THR A 19 34.21 -19.93 6.10
CA THR A 19 34.17 -20.54 7.42
C THR A 19 34.13 -19.45 8.49
N VAL A 20 33.19 -19.58 9.43
CA VAL A 20 33.08 -18.70 10.60
C VAL A 20 33.16 -19.54 11.85
N LYS A 21 34.14 -19.24 12.74
CA LYS A 21 34.25 -19.86 14.06
C LYS A 21 33.71 -18.89 15.12
N VAL A 22 32.87 -19.38 16.01
CA VAL A 22 32.26 -18.60 17.08
C VAL A 22 32.82 -18.96 18.47
N THR A 23 32.50 -18.15 19.47
CA THR A 23 33.07 -18.21 20.83
C THR A 23 32.82 -19.52 21.55
N ASP A 24 31.69 -20.19 21.29
CA ASP A 24 31.39 -21.53 21.85
C ASP A 24 32.17 -22.67 21.19
N GLY A 25 33.03 -22.35 20.22
CA GLY A 25 33.86 -23.30 19.47
C GLY A 25 33.17 -23.89 18.23
N SER A 26 31.92 -23.56 17.96
CA SER A 26 31.21 -24.00 16.77
C SER A 26 31.83 -23.41 15.50
N VAL A 27 31.80 -24.20 14.42
CA VAL A 27 32.33 -23.81 13.10
C VAL A 27 31.19 -23.89 12.08
N LEU A 28 30.84 -22.76 11.48
CA LEU A 28 29.84 -22.67 10.45
C LEU A 28 30.50 -22.58 9.08
N GLN A 29 30.03 -23.41 8.13
CA GLN A 29 30.48 -23.39 6.74
C GLN A 29 29.32 -22.96 5.82
N GLY A 30 29.60 -22.04 4.89
CA GLY A 30 28.59 -21.52 3.99
C GLY A 30 29.12 -20.35 3.18
N LYS A 31 28.20 -19.59 2.61
CA LYS A 31 28.50 -18.31 1.92
C LYS A 31 28.24 -17.16 2.86
N ILE A 32 29.24 -16.37 3.21
CA ILE A 32 29.07 -15.10 3.92
C ILE A 32 28.32 -14.15 2.98
N LEU A 33 27.16 -13.65 3.41
CA LEU A 33 26.35 -12.69 2.67
C LEU A 33 26.71 -11.25 3.00
N GLY A 34 27.22 -11.00 4.19
CA GLY A 34 27.67 -9.68 4.61
C GLY A 34 27.56 -9.44 6.11
N ILE A 35 27.93 -8.22 6.52
CA ILE A 35 27.72 -7.68 7.87
C ILE A 35 26.79 -6.48 7.72
N THR A 36 25.79 -6.40 8.58
CA THR A 36 24.84 -5.28 8.69
C THR A 36 24.43 -5.13 10.14
N ASP A 37 24.47 -3.91 10.64
CA ASP A 37 24.09 -3.57 12.03
C ASP A 37 24.76 -4.49 13.07
N GLY A 38 26.08 -4.72 12.92
CA GLY A 38 26.86 -5.52 13.86
C GLY A 38 26.63 -7.03 13.79
N ASN A 39 25.85 -7.53 12.81
CA ASN A 39 25.57 -8.96 12.64
C ASN A 39 26.13 -9.46 11.30
N LEU A 40 26.93 -10.52 11.34
CA LEU A 40 27.33 -11.27 10.15
C LEU A 40 26.22 -12.22 9.76
N THR A 41 25.88 -12.26 8.48
CA THR A 41 24.94 -13.23 7.92
C THR A 41 25.68 -14.23 7.04
N ILE A 42 25.55 -15.52 7.38
CA ILE A 42 26.09 -16.65 6.60
C ILE A 42 24.93 -17.50 6.07
N GLN A 43 24.99 -17.90 4.80
CA GLN A 43 24.08 -18.84 4.16
C GLN A 43 24.67 -20.24 4.22
N THR A 44 24.08 -21.11 5.02
CA THR A 44 24.47 -22.53 5.13
C THR A 44 23.56 -23.40 4.26
N SER A 45 24.04 -24.60 3.88
CA SER A 45 23.24 -25.54 3.07
C SER A 45 22.11 -26.20 3.86
N PHE A 46 22.27 -26.37 5.18
CA PHE A 46 21.34 -27.13 6.01
C PHE A 46 20.39 -26.27 6.85
N ALA A 47 20.82 -25.05 7.27
CA ALA A 47 20.03 -24.19 8.17
C ALA A 47 19.60 -22.86 7.48
N GLY A 48 19.92 -22.65 6.21
CA GLY A 48 19.61 -21.41 5.53
C GLY A 48 20.46 -20.24 6.03
N LYS A 49 19.85 -19.05 6.20
CA LYS A 49 20.54 -17.85 6.65
C LYS A 49 20.64 -17.80 8.17
N ILE A 50 21.86 -17.71 8.69
CA ILE A 50 22.16 -17.59 10.12
C ILE A 50 22.75 -16.21 10.35
N LYS A 51 22.27 -15.49 11.34
CA LYS A 51 22.82 -14.22 11.82
C LYS A 51 23.67 -14.46 13.06
N ILE A 52 24.90 -13.95 13.06
CA ILE A 52 25.89 -14.10 14.12
C ILE A 52 26.30 -12.70 14.58
N PRO A 53 26.06 -12.33 15.85
CA PRO A 53 26.58 -11.09 16.39
C PRO A 53 28.11 -11.00 16.25
N HIS A 54 28.64 -9.85 15.89
CA HIS A 54 30.09 -9.68 15.74
C HIS A 54 30.89 -10.04 17.01
N THR A 55 30.29 -9.84 18.18
CA THR A 55 30.86 -10.20 19.50
C THR A 55 31.08 -11.71 19.68
N GLU A 56 30.35 -12.53 18.95
CA GLU A 56 30.44 -13.97 18.97
C GLU A 56 31.46 -14.53 17.95
N ILE A 57 32.05 -13.70 17.09
CA ILE A 57 32.94 -14.12 16.03
C ILE A 57 34.38 -14.16 16.54
N VAL A 58 34.99 -15.34 16.49
CA VAL A 58 36.40 -15.57 16.80
C VAL A 58 37.28 -15.41 15.57
N THR A 59 36.87 -16.06 14.45
CA THR A 59 37.62 -15.99 13.20
C THR A 59 36.73 -16.21 11.98
N ILE A 60 37.10 -15.57 10.88
CA ILE A 60 36.48 -15.73 9.56
C ILE A 60 37.59 -16.14 8.59
N LYS A 61 37.27 -17.09 7.71
CA LYS A 61 38.11 -17.45 6.58
C LYS A 61 37.27 -17.38 5.30
N SER A 62 37.69 -16.54 4.36
CA SER A 62 37.08 -16.40 3.04
C SER A 62 38.16 -16.05 2.02
N ASP A 63 38.15 -16.74 0.88
CA ASP A 63 39.09 -16.46 -0.25
C ASP A 63 38.40 -15.57 -1.32
N ARG A 64 37.15 -15.16 -1.07
CA ARG A 64 36.38 -14.27 -1.98
C ARG A 64 36.75 -12.82 -1.74
N GLU A 65 36.67 -12.02 -2.79
CA GLU A 65 36.72 -10.58 -2.68
C GLU A 65 35.46 -10.02 -2.03
N ILE A 66 35.66 -9.14 -1.09
CA ILE A 66 34.62 -8.43 -0.34
C ILE A 66 34.84 -6.94 -0.43
N SER A 67 33.77 -6.20 -0.26
CA SER A 67 33.79 -4.78 0.01
C SER A 67 33.33 -4.54 1.44
N LEU A 68 33.96 -3.63 2.16
CA LEU A 68 33.52 -3.21 3.48
C LEU A 68 33.38 -1.69 3.56
N ARG A 69 32.48 -1.24 4.42
CA ARG A 69 32.27 0.15 4.76
C ARG A 69 32.38 0.32 6.27
N LEU A 70 33.17 1.29 6.67
CA LEU A 70 33.32 1.67 8.08
C LEU A 70 32.23 2.70 8.50
N ASP A 71 32.11 2.93 9.79
CA ASP A 71 31.17 3.92 10.36
C ASP A 71 31.44 5.35 9.86
N ASP A 72 32.70 5.67 9.53
CA ASP A 72 33.10 6.95 8.93
C ASP A 72 32.85 7.04 7.41
N ASN A 73 32.18 6.04 6.84
CA ASN A 73 31.84 5.88 5.42
C ASN A 73 33.02 5.60 4.46
N ARG A 74 34.24 5.38 4.95
CA ARG A 74 35.33 4.88 4.10
C ARG A 74 35.02 3.45 3.65
N THR A 75 35.40 3.12 2.40
CA THR A 75 35.22 1.80 1.81
C THR A 75 36.57 1.19 1.45
N PHE A 76 36.64 -0.13 1.57
CA PHE A 76 37.83 -0.92 1.23
C PHE A 76 37.36 -2.19 0.51
N ASP A 77 38.17 -2.61 -0.50
CA ASP A 77 37.93 -3.81 -1.29
C ASP A 77 39.12 -4.77 -1.13
N GLY A 78 38.84 -6.07 -1.09
CA GLY A 78 39.82 -7.12 -1.05
C GLY A 78 39.33 -8.41 -0.41
N SER A 79 40.16 -9.46 -0.36
CA SER A 79 39.80 -10.69 0.37
C SER A 79 40.16 -10.61 1.85
N ILE A 80 39.46 -11.38 2.68
CA ILE A 80 39.77 -11.47 4.11
C ILE A 80 41.07 -12.29 4.26
N GLU A 81 42.15 -11.66 4.71
CA GLU A 81 43.42 -12.32 4.96
C GLU A 81 43.43 -13.02 6.31
N LYS A 82 42.95 -12.33 7.35
CA LYS A 82 43.02 -12.77 8.73
C LYS A 82 41.94 -12.14 9.61
N VAL A 83 41.49 -12.90 10.56
CA VAL A 83 40.64 -12.38 11.64
C VAL A 83 41.22 -12.88 12.96
N GLU A 84 41.79 -11.99 13.79
CA GLU A 84 42.30 -12.28 15.10
C GLU A 84 41.83 -11.19 16.07
N GLU A 85 41.50 -11.58 17.30
CA GLU A 85 41.12 -10.65 18.38
C GLU A 85 40.07 -9.62 17.98
N SER A 86 39.04 -10.03 17.18
CA SER A 86 38.00 -9.14 16.65
C SER A 86 38.47 -8.09 15.63
N LEU A 87 39.68 -8.28 15.05
CA LEU A 87 40.22 -7.46 13.98
C LEU A 87 40.16 -8.23 12.65
N LEU A 88 39.57 -7.62 11.62
CA LEU A 88 39.51 -8.11 10.26
C LEU A 88 40.58 -7.43 9.42
N THR A 89 41.49 -8.21 8.85
CA THR A 89 42.54 -7.72 7.95
C THR A 89 42.19 -8.05 6.52
N ILE A 90 42.27 -7.06 5.63
CA ILE A 90 42.05 -7.22 4.21
C ILE A 90 43.39 -7.37 3.49
N LYS A 91 43.51 -8.41 2.66
CA LYS A 91 44.69 -8.69 1.86
C LYS A 91 44.97 -7.53 0.90
N GLY A 92 46.18 -7.05 0.90
CA GLY A 92 46.62 -5.96 0.03
C GLY A 92 46.40 -4.56 0.58
N SER A 93 45.57 -4.37 1.62
CA SER A 93 45.38 -3.07 2.26
C SER A 93 46.42 -2.79 3.36
N GLY A 94 46.98 -3.85 3.98
CA GLY A 94 47.86 -3.76 5.14
C GLY A 94 47.20 -3.17 6.39
N GLN A 95 45.87 -3.02 6.36
CA GLN A 95 45.08 -2.42 7.45
C GLN A 95 44.17 -3.47 8.11
N ALA A 96 44.09 -3.36 9.42
CA ALA A 96 43.14 -4.15 10.22
C ALA A 96 42.02 -3.25 10.72
N PHE A 97 40.78 -3.77 10.69
CA PHE A 97 39.55 -3.08 11.05
C PHE A 97 38.90 -3.83 12.20
N ALA A 98 38.51 -3.14 13.27
CA ALA A 98 37.71 -3.75 14.32
C ALA A 98 36.30 -4.10 13.73
N PHE A 99 35.74 -5.26 14.11
CA PHE A 99 34.37 -5.60 13.68
C PHE A 99 33.35 -4.53 14.12
N ALA A 100 33.58 -3.90 15.25
CA ALA A 100 32.74 -2.81 15.76
C ALA A 100 32.69 -1.58 14.83
N GLU A 101 33.74 -1.36 14.04
CA GLU A 101 33.85 -0.23 13.11
C GLU A 101 33.26 -0.55 11.74
N ILE A 102 32.92 -1.82 11.49
CA ILE A 102 32.39 -2.27 10.20
C ILE A 102 30.89 -2.11 10.18
N LYS A 103 30.42 -1.07 9.50
CA LYS A 103 29.00 -0.81 9.31
C LYS A 103 28.35 -1.80 8.36
N HIS A 104 28.99 -2.06 7.21
CA HIS A 104 28.54 -3.00 6.20
C HIS A 104 29.71 -3.79 5.63
N LEU A 105 29.46 -5.05 5.30
CA LEU A 105 30.34 -5.90 4.52
C LEU A 105 29.50 -6.61 3.49
N TRP A 106 29.95 -6.68 2.24
CA TRP A 106 29.23 -7.37 1.14
C TRP A 106 30.21 -7.99 0.16
N ASP A 107 29.71 -8.87 -0.68
CA ASP A 107 30.46 -9.52 -1.78
C ASP A 107 30.84 -8.45 -2.81
N ALA A 108 32.10 -8.35 -3.22
CA ALA A 108 32.59 -7.32 -4.15
C ALA A 108 31.84 -7.32 -5.49
N ASP A 109 31.33 -8.49 -5.92
CA ASP A 109 30.50 -8.61 -7.13
C ASP A 109 29.07 -8.09 -6.94
N SER A 110 28.69 -7.71 -5.71
CA SER A 110 27.35 -7.18 -5.40
C SER A 110 27.37 -5.68 -5.20
N SER A 111 26.22 -5.05 -5.33
CA SER A 111 26.10 -3.62 -5.11
C SER A 111 26.14 -3.26 -3.62
N ASP A 112 26.74 -2.13 -3.32
CA ASP A 112 26.80 -1.54 -1.97
C ASP A 112 25.39 -1.46 -1.33
N PRO A 113 25.19 -2.00 -0.11
CA PRO A 113 23.88 -1.98 0.58
C PRO A 113 23.29 -0.58 0.75
N LEU A 114 24.11 0.45 0.96
CA LEU A 114 23.62 1.84 1.05
C LEU A 114 23.12 2.36 -0.29
N ILE A 115 23.81 2.04 -1.38
CA ILE A 115 23.37 2.40 -2.74
C ILE A 115 22.05 1.68 -3.05
N LEU A 116 21.96 0.38 -2.74
CA LEU A 116 20.72 -0.39 -2.91
C LEU A 116 19.56 0.18 -2.08
N ALA A 117 19.82 0.55 -0.84
CA ALA A 117 18.81 1.17 0.03
C ALA A 117 18.38 2.55 -0.52
N ALA A 118 19.34 3.37 -0.98
CA ALA A 118 19.05 4.66 -1.59
C ALA A 118 18.24 4.52 -2.89
N GLN A 119 18.60 3.58 -3.76
CA GLN A 119 17.85 3.27 -4.98
C GLN A 119 16.44 2.78 -4.68
N LYS A 120 16.28 1.88 -3.71
CA LYS A 120 14.97 1.39 -3.26
C LYS A 120 14.10 2.53 -2.72
N ASN A 121 14.68 3.42 -1.92
CA ASN A 121 13.99 4.60 -1.41
C ASN A 121 13.62 5.56 -2.55
N ALA A 122 14.54 5.82 -3.49
CA ALA A 122 14.25 6.67 -4.65
C ALA A 122 13.11 6.10 -5.50
N LEU A 123 13.09 4.79 -5.75
CA LEU A 123 12.00 4.09 -6.45
C LEU A 123 10.67 4.16 -5.67
N ALA A 124 10.72 4.05 -4.34
CA ALA A 124 9.53 4.16 -3.48
C ALA A 124 8.96 5.59 -3.45
N MET A 125 9.78 6.60 -3.75
CA MET A 125 9.36 8.02 -3.83
C MET A 125 8.92 8.46 -5.22
N GLN A 126 9.07 7.61 -6.25
CA GLN A 126 8.55 7.91 -7.58
C GLN A 126 7.02 7.87 -7.56
N MET A 127 6.42 8.95 -8.06
CA MET A 127 4.98 9.01 -8.32
C MET A 127 4.64 8.05 -9.45
N LYS A 128 3.63 7.22 -9.26
CA LYS A 128 3.15 6.26 -10.26
C LYS A 128 1.67 6.41 -10.45
N TRP A 129 1.25 6.39 -11.70
CA TRP A 129 -0.16 6.30 -12.04
C TRP A 129 -0.64 4.86 -11.92
N LYS A 130 -1.88 4.72 -11.48
CA LYS A 130 -2.70 3.51 -11.58
C LYS A 130 -4.08 3.94 -11.99
N HIS A 131 -4.67 3.22 -12.91
CA HIS A 131 -5.99 3.52 -13.42
C HIS A 131 -6.88 2.29 -13.29
N ALA A 132 -8.18 2.51 -13.13
CA ALA A 132 -9.16 1.45 -13.18
C ALA A 132 -10.41 1.92 -13.91
N VAL A 133 -11.06 1.02 -14.63
CA VAL A 133 -12.37 1.21 -15.18
C VAL A 133 -13.31 0.15 -14.61
N GLY A 134 -14.45 0.59 -14.11
CA GLY A 134 -15.48 -0.26 -13.54
C GLY A 134 -16.79 -0.16 -14.33
N PHE A 135 -17.45 -1.29 -14.53
CA PHE A 135 -18.80 -1.37 -15.09
C PHE A 135 -19.74 -1.88 -14.00
N ASP A 136 -20.75 -1.08 -13.69
CA ASP A 136 -21.68 -1.32 -12.58
C ASP A 136 -23.01 -1.90 -13.08
N LEU A 137 -23.45 -2.92 -12.35
CA LEU A 137 -24.85 -3.31 -12.25
C LEU A 137 -25.33 -2.90 -10.86
N THR A 138 -26.35 -2.08 -10.77
CA THR A 138 -26.83 -1.55 -9.49
C THR A 138 -28.30 -1.84 -9.27
N GLY A 139 -28.67 -1.98 -8.00
CA GLY A 139 -30.05 -1.88 -7.52
C GLY A 139 -30.09 -0.84 -6.41
N ALA A 140 -31.20 -0.16 -6.29
CA ALA A 140 -31.44 0.79 -5.22
C ALA A 140 -32.81 0.57 -4.59
N SER A 141 -32.94 0.88 -3.30
CA SER A 141 -34.19 0.96 -2.56
C SER A 141 -34.15 2.19 -1.67
N GLY A 142 -35.32 2.73 -1.32
CA GLY A 142 -35.45 4.00 -0.58
C GLY A 142 -36.26 5.00 -1.38
N ASN A 143 -35.70 6.15 -1.71
CA ASN A 143 -36.39 7.15 -2.56
C ASN A 143 -36.80 6.59 -3.93
N THR A 144 -36.05 5.63 -4.44
CA THR A 144 -36.33 5.00 -5.75
C THR A 144 -35.94 3.53 -5.73
N ASP A 145 -36.88 2.63 -6.08
CA ASP A 145 -36.55 1.23 -6.38
C ASP A 145 -36.13 1.11 -7.84
N SER A 146 -34.89 0.73 -8.09
CA SER A 146 -34.34 0.73 -9.45
C SER A 146 -33.32 -0.37 -9.71
N PHE A 147 -33.09 -0.63 -11.00
CA PHE A 147 -31.97 -1.40 -11.52
C PHE A 147 -31.28 -0.59 -12.60
N GLY A 148 -29.97 -0.40 -12.48
CA GLY A 148 -29.23 0.49 -13.35
C GLY A 148 -27.90 -0.06 -13.84
N LEU A 149 -27.35 0.64 -14.81
CA LEU A 149 -26.02 0.44 -15.38
C LEU A 149 -25.19 1.69 -15.15
N GLY A 150 -23.93 1.49 -14.82
CA GLY A 150 -23.01 2.59 -14.63
C GLY A 150 -21.61 2.30 -15.12
N ILE A 151 -20.83 3.36 -15.19
CA ILE A 151 -19.41 3.33 -15.46
C ILE A 151 -18.68 4.16 -14.40
N ARG A 152 -17.53 3.67 -13.95
CA ARG A 152 -16.67 4.40 -13.04
C ARG A 152 -15.22 4.36 -13.54
N LEU A 153 -14.57 5.50 -13.52
CA LEU A 153 -13.15 5.67 -13.80
C LEU A 153 -12.46 6.08 -12.51
N ASP A 154 -11.42 5.38 -12.14
CA ASP A 154 -10.58 5.71 -11.00
C ASP A 154 -9.15 5.94 -11.50
N SER A 155 -8.47 6.95 -10.99
CA SER A 155 -7.08 7.27 -11.32
C SER A 155 -6.35 7.67 -10.04
N LYS A 156 -5.30 6.94 -9.73
CA LYS A 156 -4.48 7.17 -8.55
C LYS A 156 -3.07 7.54 -8.97
N LEU A 157 -2.57 8.68 -8.49
CA LEU A 157 -1.18 9.10 -8.64
C LEU A 157 -0.53 9.12 -7.27
N GLY A 158 0.41 8.22 -7.02
CA GLY A 158 0.94 8.12 -5.66
C GLY A 158 2.33 7.52 -5.55
N ASN A 159 2.90 7.70 -4.37
CA ASN A 159 4.10 7.06 -3.88
C ASN A 159 3.93 6.70 -2.40
N LYS A 160 5.04 6.33 -1.72
CA LYS A 160 4.99 5.96 -0.30
C LYS A 160 4.48 7.09 0.63
N MET A 161 4.67 8.37 0.24
CA MET A 161 4.41 9.53 1.09
C MET A 161 3.19 10.33 0.69
N ARG A 162 2.81 10.29 -0.59
CA ARG A 162 1.73 11.13 -1.13
C ARG A 162 0.89 10.33 -2.10
N GLU A 163 -0.41 10.60 -2.07
CA GLU A 163 -1.37 9.96 -2.95
C GLU A 163 -2.44 10.98 -3.36
N TYR A 164 -2.78 10.97 -4.62
CA TYR A 164 -3.91 11.69 -5.22
C TYR A 164 -4.83 10.64 -5.81
N ASP A 165 -6.07 10.62 -5.40
CA ASP A 165 -7.11 9.78 -5.95
C ASP A 165 -8.14 10.63 -6.67
N PHE A 166 -8.45 10.25 -7.90
CA PHE A 166 -9.48 10.88 -8.71
C PHE A 166 -10.50 9.83 -9.08
N TYR A 167 -11.77 10.17 -9.01
CA TYR A 167 -12.80 9.33 -9.58
C TYR A 167 -13.84 10.13 -10.35
N LEU A 168 -14.41 9.48 -11.36
CA LEU A 168 -15.57 9.94 -12.11
C LEU A 168 -16.50 8.75 -12.28
N SER A 169 -17.77 8.92 -11.92
CA SER A 169 -18.78 7.90 -12.15
C SER A 169 -20.04 8.48 -12.73
N TYR A 170 -20.68 7.69 -13.58
CA TYR A 170 -21.98 7.97 -14.13
C TYR A 170 -22.86 6.74 -13.99
N LEU A 171 -24.07 6.94 -13.48
CA LEU A 171 -25.07 5.90 -13.31
C LEU A 171 -26.38 6.36 -13.92
N ASN A 172 -26.93 5.56 -14.81
CA ASN A 172 -28.25 5.80 -15.41
C ASN A 172 -29.09 4.54 -15.35
N SER A 173 -30.36 4.70 -15.08
CA SER A 173 -31.32 3.62 -15.13
C SER A 173 -32.68 4.12 -15.63
N THR A 174 -33.34 3.30 -16.42
CA THR A 174 -34.70 3.56 -16.89
C THR A 174 -35.60 2.36 -16.61
N LYS A 175 -36.83 2.64 -16.24
CA LYS A 175 -37.89 1.64 -16.04
C LYS A 175 -39.12 2.06 -16.82
N LYS A 176 -39.55 1.25 -17.78
CA LYS A 176 -40.70 1.56 -18.64
C LYS A 176 -40.62 2.94 -19.30
N ASP A 177 -39.45 3.24 -19.91
CA ASP A 177 -39.12 4.52 -20.57
C ASP A 177 -39.10 5.76 -19.64
N VAL A 178 -39.15 5.58 -18.33
CA VAL A 178 -38.97 6.64 -17.35
C VAL A 178 -37.58 6.51 -16.76
N THR A 179 -36.75 7.58 -16.80
CA THR A 179 -35.47 7.62 -16.11
C THR A 179 -35.71 7.58 -14.61
N ILE A 180 -35.07 6.66 -13.92
CA ILE A 180 -35.22 6.40 -12.48
C ILE A 180 -33.91 6.55 -11.71
N VAL A 181 -32.78 6.72 -12.40
CA VAL A 181 -31.48 7.17 -11.84
C VAL A 181 -30.77 7.96 -12.93
N ASP A 182 -30.22 9.09 -12.61
CA ASP A 182 -29.34 9.91 -13.47
C ASP A 182 -28.37 10.67 -12.59
N GLU A 183 -27.31 9.97 -12.17
CA GLU A 183 -26.34 10.42 -11.16
C GLU A 183 -24.97 10.53 -11.78
N THR A 184 -24.30 11.66 -11.57
CA THR A 184 -22.88 11.87 -11.94
C THR A 184 -22.12 12.29 -10.68
N LYS A 185 -21.00 11.61 -10.41
CA LYS A 185 -20.12 11.97 -9.28
C LYS A 185 -18.69 12.15 -9.76
N PHE A 186 -18.01 13.12 -9.18
CA PHE A 186 -16.59 13.37 -9.35
C PHE A 186 -15.96 13.64 -7.99
N GLY A 187 -14.77 13.10 -7.74
CA GLY A 187 -14.06 13.39 -6.52
C GLY A 187 -12.56 13.42 -6.70
N ILE A 188 -11.93 14.16 -5.81
CA ILE A 188 -10.48 14.25 -5.66
C ILE A 188 -10.16 14.09 -4.19
N ASP A 189 -9.31 13.12 -3.87
CA ASP A 189 -8.72 12.95 -2.56
C ASP A 189 -7.21 13.14 -2.65
N TYR A 190 -6.65 13.86 -1.69
CA TYR A 190 -5.22 14.00 -1.49
C TYR A 190 -4.85 13.58 -0.09
N ASP A 191 -3.85 12.72 0.03
CA ASP A 191 -3.27 12.24 1.28
C ASP A 191 -1.77 12.48 1.28
N SER A 192 -1.22 13.04 2.36
CA SER A 192 0.22 13.25 2.51
C SER A 192 0.68 12.87 3.90
N ARG A 193 1.46 11.80 3.95
CA ARG A 193 2.02 11.24 5.19
C ARG A 193 3.20 12.08 5.67
N PHE A 194 3.22 12.48 6.93
CA PHE A 194 4.30 13.21 7.56
C PHE A 194 4.93 12.48 8.75
N PHE A 195 4.20 11.52 9.35
CA PHE A 195 4.74 10.49 10.24
C PHE A 195 4.35 9.11 9.72
N GLU A 196 4.86 8.05 10.34
CA GLU A 196 4.62 6.67 9.88
C GLU A 196 3.13 6.32 9.87
N GLU A 197 2.40 6.74 10.90
CA GLU A 197 0.97 6.47 11.04
C GLU A 197 0.07 7.69 10.77
N LEU A 198 0.63 8.91 10.62
CA LEU A 198 -0.15 10.13 10.54
C LEU A 198 0.05 10.84 9.22
N SER A 199 -1.06 11.17 8.57
CA SER A 199 -1.13 11.99 7.35
C SER A 199 -2.15 13.12 7.52
N TRP A 200 -2.00 14.15 6.71
CA TRP A 200 -3.08 15.09 6.48
C TRP A 200 -3.77 14.74 5.15
N TYR A 201 -5.05 15.01 5.07
CA TYR A 201 -5.84 14.81 3.85
C TYR A 201 -6.60 16.05 3.46
N ALA A 202 -6.90 16.16 2.17
CA ALA A 202 -7.88 17.08 1.63
C ALA A 202 -8.71 16.33 0.60
N LYS A 203 -10.03 16.48 0.66
CA LYS A 203 -10.93 15.83 -0.29
C LYS A 203 -12.02 16.77 -0.76
N THR A 204 -12.51 16.49 -1.96
CA THR A 204 -13.66 17.17 -2.55
C THR A 204 -14.47 16.15 -3.32
N ASP A 205 -15.76 16.09 -3.02
CA ASP A 205 -16.75 15.29 -3.73
C ASP A 205 -17.79 16.21 -4.35
N LEU A 206 -18.08 16.02 -5.63
CA LEU A 206 -19.12 16.71 -6.38
C LEU A 206 -20.12 15.68 -6.89
N GLU A 207 -21.39 15.97 -6.74
CA GLU A 207 -22.51 15.13 -7.16
C GLU A 207 -23.58 15.96 -7.85
N ASN A 208 -24.10 15.46 -8.95
CA ASN A 208 -25.32 15.91 -9.58
C ASN A 208 -26.28 14.71 -9.62
N ASP A 209 -27.44 14.83 -9.03
CA ASP A 209 -28.49 13.84 -9.05
C ASP A 209 -29.83 14.47 -9.45
N ARG A 210 -30.23 14.26 -10.69
CA ARG A 210 -31.45 14.86 -11.24
C ARG A 210 -32.73 14.34 -10.61
N LEU A 211 -32.70 13.13 -10.02
CA LEU A 211 -33.90 12.57 -9.39
C LEU A 211 -34.08 13.02 -7.94
N GLU A 212 -32.96 13.30 -7.27
CA GLU A 212 -32.95 13.92 -5.94
C GLU A 212 -33.21 15.44 -6.02
N GLU A 213 -33.36 15.99 -7.26
CA GLU A 213 -33.46 17.43 -7.50
C GLU A 213 -32.21 18.19 -6.98
N VAL A 214 -31.07 17.54 -7.05
CA VAL A 214 -29.76 18.11 -6.66
C VAL A 214 -29.02 18.51 -7.93
N ASP A 215 -28.98 19.80 -8.22
CA ASP A 215 -28.22 20.33 -9.35
C ASP A 215 -26.73 20.26 -9.08
N LEU A 216 -26.32 20.53 -7.84
CA LEU A 216 -24.95 20.34 -7.38
C LEU A 216 -24.92 20.12 -5.86
N ARG A 217 -24.39 18.99 -5.44
CA ARG A 217 -23.90 18.77 -4.08
C ARG A 217 -22.38 18.79 -4.09
N ALA A 218 -21.79 19.64 -3.28
CA ALA A 218 -20.35 19.71 -3.12
C ALA A 218 -19.98 19.56 -1.64
N THR A 219 -19.05 18.64 -1.36
CA THR A 219 -18.46 18.50 -0.03
C THR A 219 -16.96 18.66 -0.14
N ALA A 220 -16.39 19.56 0.63
CA ALA A 220 -14.94 19.72 0.75
C ALA A 220 -14.52 19.48 2.20
N ALA A 221 -13.42 18.76 2.41
CA ALA A 221 -12.90 18.50 3.76
C ALA A 221 -11.38 18.53 3.80
N LEU A 222 -10.85 18.93 4.96
CA LEU A 222 -9.41 18.98 5.26
C LEU A 222 -9.20 18.53 6.70
N GLY A 223 -8.23 17.65 6.94
CA GLY A 223 -8.01 17.14 8.28
C GLY A 223 -6.82 16.23 8.42
N LEU A 224 -6.85 15.42 9.48
CA LEU A 224 -5.83 14.44 9.80
C LEU A 224 -6.40 13.02 9.66
N LYS A 225 -5.57 12.12 9.14
CA LYS A 225 -5.85 10.70 9.01
C LYS A 225 -4.79 9.91 9.79
N TYR A 226 -5.24 9.03 10.65
CA TYR A 226 -4.40 8.16 11.44
C TYR A 226 -4.55 6.71 11.02
N SER A 227 -3.45 6.10 10.56
CA SER A 227 -3.37 4.68 10.21
C SER A 227 -3.28 3.86 11.50
N TRP A 228 -4.43 3.47 12.05
CA TRP A 228 -4.51 2.75 13.32
C TRP A 228 -3.85 1.37 13.24
N ILE A 229 -4.09 0.64 12.13
CA ILE A 229 -3.46 -0.65 11.89
C ILE A 229 -3.04 -0.69 10.42
N GLU A 230 -1.76 -0.97 10.16
CA GLU A 230 -1.21 -1.18 8.83
C GLU A 230 -0.41 -2.49 8.80
N ALA A 231 -1.11 -3.61 8.56
CA ALA A 231 -0.54 -4.94 8.39
C ALA A 231 -0.75 -5.42 6.94
N LYS A 232 -0.01 -6.44 6.51
CA LYS A 232 -0.08 -6.95 5.14
C LYS A 232 -1.50 -7.32 4.68
N ASN A 233 -2.31 -7.88 5.60
CA ASN A 233 -3.63 -8.42 5.27
C ASN A 233 -4.77 -7.68 5.99
N TYR A 234 -4.47 -6.59 6.67
CA TYR A 234 -5.42 -5.86 7.49
C TYR A 234 -4.98 -4.41 7.61
N LYS A 235 -5.84 -3.48 7.20
CA LYS A 235 -5.59 -2.04 7.28
C LYS A 235 -6.83 -1.37 7.84
N THR A 236 -6.64 -0.47 8.79
CA THR A 236 -7.71 0.38 9.32
C THR A 236 -7.16 1.77 9.55
N SER A 237 -7.84 2.77 9.04
CA SER A 237 -7.55 4.17 9.29
C SER A 237 -8.80 4.92 9.74
N ILE A 238 -8.59 5.94 10.54
CA ILE A 238 -9.60 6.89 10.98
C ILE A 238 -9.18 8.28 10.51
N ARG A 239 -10.14 9.12 10.17
CA ARG A 239 -9.89 10.51 9.82
C ARG A 239 -10.84 11.44 10.57
N GLY A 240 -10.37 12.67 10.78
CA GLY A 240 -11.18 13.73 11.34
C GLY A 240 -10.70 15.09 10.88
N GLY A 241 -11.63 15.98 10.57
CA GLY A 241 -11.31 17.30 10.03
C GLY A 241 -12.47 18.26 9.99
N ALA A 242 -12.20 19.44 9.43
CA ALA A 242 -13.20 20.42 9.07
C ALA A 242 -13.74 20.12 7.67
N ALA A 243 -15.02 20.36 7.47
CA ALA A 243 -15.68 20.20 6.19
C ALA A 243 -16.58 21.41 5.89
N PHE A 244 -16.99 21.50 4.64
CA PHE A 244 -17.98 22.45 4.15
C PHE A 244 -18.92 21.70 3.22
N ARG A 245 -20.25 21.84 3.47
CA ARG A 245 -21.32 21.28 2.63
C ARG A 245 -21.97 22.42 1.86
N PHE A 246 -22.16 22.19 0.57
CA PHE A 246 -22.91 23.04 -0.34
C PHE A 246 -23.87 22.19 -1.16
N GLU A 247 -25.14 22.56 -1.21
CA GLU A 247 -26.13 21.92 -2.07
C GLU A 247 -26.96 22.99 -2.77
N GLU A 248 -26.93 22.96 -4.11
CA GLU A 248 -27.82 23.73 -4.98
C GLU A 248 -28.94 22.81 -5.44
N LEU A 249 -30.17 23.18 -5.12
CA LEU A 249 -31.35 22.37 -5.39
C LEU A 249 -32.09 22.88 -6.61
N GLY A 250 -32.50 21.98 -7.51
CA GLY A 250 -33.19 22.29 -8.78
C GLY A 250 -34.63 22.81 -8.59
N SER A 251 -35.07 23.08 -7.36
CA SER A 251 -36.40 23.56 -7.02
C SER A 251 -36.36 24.94 -6.38
N ASP A 252 -36.97 25.92 -6.98
CA ASP A 252 -37.14 27.29 -6.41
C ASP A 252 -37.85 27.31 -5.06
N SER A 253 -38.45 26.20 -4.66
CA SER A 253 -39.24 26.08 -3.40
C SER A 253 -38.39 25.69 -2.21
N VAL A 254 -37.14 25.24 -2.41
CA VAL A 254 -36.24 24.79 -1.35
C VAL A 254 -34.99 25.64 -1.38
N LYS A 255 -34.55 26.09 -0.20
CA LYS A 255 -33.35 26.92 -0.10
C LYS A 255 -32.09 26.07 -0.24
N ASP A 256 -31.12 26.58 -1.01
CA ASP A 256 -29.80 26.00 -1.08
C ASP A 256 -29.16 25.89 0.30
N LEU A 257 -28.38 24.81 0.48
CA LEU A 257 -27.60 24.55 1.68
C LEU A 257 -26.18 25.10 1.50
N SER A 258 -25.69 25.79 2.52
CA SER A 258 -24.29 26.27 2.53
C SER A 258 -23.85 26.39 3.98
N GLU A 259 -23.10 25.39 4.48
CA GLU A 259 -22.82 25.25 5.90
C GLU A 259 -21.45 24.66 6.23
N PRO A 260 -20.84 25.12 7.33
CA PRO A 260 -19.67 24.48 7.90
C PRO A 260 -20.06 23.16 8.56
N ALA A 261 -19.19 22.15 8.41
CA ALA A 261 -19.38 20.82 8.93
C ALA A 261 -18.07 20.25 9.51
N LEU A 262 -18.16 19.09 10.11
CA LEU A 262 -17.01 18.26 10.44
C LEU A 262 -16.99 17.03 9.53
N ASP A 263 -15.82 16.47 9.26
CA ASP A 263 -15.66 15.18 8.57
C ASP A 263 -15.05 14.19 9.54
N PHE A 264 -15.74 13.07 9.77
CA PHE A 264 -15.21 11.90 10.45
C PHE A 264 -15.31 10.70 9.53
N GLY A 265 -14.24 9.91 9.44
CA GLY A 265 -14.23 8.74 8.58
C GLY A 265 -13.51 7.55 9.18
N LEU A 266 -13.90 6.37 8.72
CA LEU A 266 -13.25 5.09 9.03
C LEU A 266 -13.13 4.30 7.74
N GLU A 267 -11.91 3.97 7.38
CA GLU A 267 -11.59 3.09 6.25
C GLU A 267 -11.06 1.76 6.78
N HIS A 268 -11.56 0.68 6.23
CA HIS A 268 -11.14 -0.67 6.60
C HIS A 268 -10.95 -1.54 5.38
N SER A 269 -9.83 -2.28 5.34
CA SER A 269 -9.56 -3.29 4.32
C SER A 269 -8.95 -4.53 4.96
N GLN A 270 -9.50 -5.70 4.63
CA GLN A 270 -9.06 -6.98 5.20
C GLN A 270 -9.06 -8.09 4.15
N ALA A 271 -7.96 -8.83 4.06
CA ALA A 271 -7.92 -10.09 3.33
C ALA A 271 -8.61 -11.20 4.17
N LEU A 272 -9.84 -11.56 3.81
CA LEU A 272 -10.58 -12.67 4.43
C LEU A 272 -9.98 -14.02 4.03
N LYS A 273 -9.53 -14.12 2.77
CA LYS A 273 -8.81 -15.26 2.19
C LYS A 273 -7.80 -14.72 1.16
N LYS A 274 -6.95 -15.59 0.62
CA LYS A 274 -5.94 -15.23 -0.41
C LYS A 274 -6.55 -14.56 -1.66
N PHE A 275 -7.82 -14.81 -1.91
CA PHE A 275 -8.54 -14.37 -3.11
C PHE A 275 -9.83 -13.62 -2.77
N LEU A 276 -10.05 -13.21 -1.54
CA LEU A 276 -11.26 -12.50 -1.12
C LEU A 276 -10.90 -11.42 -0.11
N PHE A 277 -11.25 -10.20 -0.43
CA PHE A 277 -11.00 -9.03 0.41
C PHE A 277 -12.33 -8.39 0.81
N LEU A 278 -12.37 -7.88 2.01
CA LEU A 278 -13.42 -7.00 2.51
C LEU A 278 -12.89 -5.57 2.50
N GLU A 279 -13.63 -4.65 1.92
CA GLU A 279 -13.35 -3.22 1.97
C GLU A 279 -14.58 -2.50 2.52
N SER A 280 -14.37 -1.53 3.40
CA SER A 280 -15.45 -0.75 4.00
C SER A 280 -14.97 0.68 4.23
N ASP A 281 -15.79 1.64 3.83
CA ASP A 281 -15.63 3.07 4.11
C ASP A 281 -16.88 3.58 4.84
N LEU A 282 -16.69 4.41 5.85
CA LEU A 282 -17.71 5.10 6.59
C LEU A 282 -17.34 6.58 6.69
N SER A 283 -18.24 7.46 6.32
CA SER A 283 -18.08 8.91 6.43
C SER A 283 -19.27 9.50 7.17
N PHE A 284 -19.01 10.30 8.20
CA PHE A 284 -20.02 11.00 8.99
C PHE A 284 -19.71 12.49 8.97
N ILE A 285 -20.63 13.30 8.42
CA ILE A 285 -20.43 14.72 8.15
C ILE A 285 -21.57 15.51 8.83
N PRO A 286 -21.44 15.79 10.14
CA PRO A 286 -22.41 16.62 10.86
C PRO A 286 -22.17 18.11 10.61
N ASN A 287 -23.26 18.88 10.59
CA ASN A 287 -23.22 20.33 10.68
C ASN A 287 -22.58 20.73 12.02
N ILE A 288 -21.71 21.75 12.03
CA ILE A 288 -20.99 22.15 13.23
C ILE A 288 -21.87 22.86 14.25
N ASP A 289 -22.93 23.51 13.78
CA ASP A 289 -23.86 24.26 14.61
C ASP A 289 -25.03 23.40 15.12
N ASP A 290 -25.38 22.34 14.39
CA ASP A 290 -26.42 21.37 14.72
C ASP A 290 -26.04 19.94 14.35
N PHE A 291 -25.55 19.18 15.32
CA PHE A 291 -25.15 17.80 15.13
C PHE A 291 -26.29 16.83 14.78
N SER A 292 -27.56 17.27 14.89
CA SER A 292 -28.70 16.50 14.43
C SER A 292 -28.90 16.59 12.92
N ASP A 293 -28.29 17.59 12.26
CA ASP A 293 -28.19 17.70 10.82
C ASP A 293 -26.86 17.10 10.35
N PHE A 294 -26.93 15.95 9.71
CA PHE A 294 -25.76 15.23 9.27
C PHE A 294 -25.98 14.38 8.02
N LEU A 295 -24.91 14.13 7.30
CA LEU A 295 -24.81 13.17 6.22
C LEU A 295 -23.97 11.99 6.69
N LEU A 296 -24.50 10.77 6.60
CA LEU A 296 -23.79 9.54 6.88
C LEU A 296 -23.72 8.69 5.61
N MET A 297 -22.51 8.39 5.16
CA MET A 297 -22.28 7.55 3.97
C MET A 297 -21.51 6.31 4.37
N LYS A 298 -21.91 5.17 3.83
CA LYS A 298 -21.23 3.90 4.02
C LYS A 298 -21.16 3.12 2.73
N ASP A 299 -19.97 2.62 2.39
CA ASP A 299 -19.76 1.61 1.35
C ASP A 299 -19.09 0.39 1.98
N THR A 300 -19.57 -0.80 1.67
CA THR A 300 -18.95 -2.05 2.11
C THR A 300 -19.03 -3.06 0.98
N ALA A 301 -17.88 -3.60 0.58
CA ALA A 301 -17.79 -4.50 -0.54
C ALA A 301 -16.87 -5.71 -0.28
N LEU A 302 -17.23 -6.81 -0.91
CA LEU A 302 -16.36 -7.96 -1.13
C LEU A 302 -15.69 -7.81 -2.50
N VAL A 303 -14.36 -7.93 -2.52
CA VAL A 303 -13.54 -7.83 -3.72
C VAL A 303 -12.90 -9.17 -4.00
N LEU A 304 -13.11 -9.66 -5.22
CA LEU A 304 -12.63 -10.95 -5.70
C LEU A 304 -11.75 -10.74 -6.94
N PRO A 305 -10.41 -10.85 -6.84
CA PRO A 305 -9.53 -10.90 -8.01
C PRO A 305 -9.86 -12.12 -8.88
N LEU A 306 -9.92 -11.92 -10.20
CA LEU A 306 -10.28 -12.96 -11.17
C LEU A 306 -9.06 -13.61 -11.82
N ASP A 307 -7.91 -12.94 -11.76
CA ASP A 307 -6.66 -13.39 -12.35
C ASP A 307 -5.48 -13.27 -11.37
N LYS A 308 -4.35 -13.89 -11.71
CA LYS A 308 -3.14 -13.91 -10.85
C LYS A 308 -2.43 -12.55 -10.76
N LYS A 309 -2.65 -11.67 -11.73
CA LYS A 309 -2.08 -10.31 -11.75
C LYS A 309 -2.94 -9.33 -10.98
N GLU A 310 -4.18 -9.74 -10.65
CA GLU A 310 -5.19 -8.93 -10.01
C GLU A 310 -5.62 -7.73 -10.87
N ASP A 311 -5.42 -7.83 -12.21
CA ASP A 311 -5.85 -6.79 -13.16
C ASP A 311 -7.38 -6.78 -13.31
N TRP A 312 -8.03 -7.95 -13.20
CA TRP A 312 -9.48 -8.09 -13.24
C TRP A 312 -10.03 -8.46 -11.87
N LYS A 313 -11.09 -7.74 -11.45
CA LYS A 313 -11.75 -7.94 -10.15
C LYS A 313 -13.26 -7.87 -10.28
N ILE A 314 -13.95 -8.60 -9.43
CA ILE A 314 -15.36 -8.37 -9.13
C ILE A 314 -15.46 -7.71 -7.77
N ARG A 315 -16.20 -6.61 -7.69
CA ARG A 315 -16.56 -5.92 -6.46
C ARG A 315 -18.07 -6.02 -6.27
N SER A 316 -18.54 -6.66 -5.21
CA SER A 316 -19.95 -6.76 -4.85
C SER A 316 -20.17 -6.06 -3.52
N GLY A 317 -21.04 -5.06 -3.48
CA GLY A 317 -21.15 -4.23 -2.30
C GLY A 317 -22.53 -3.62 -2.08
N LEU A 318 -22.61 -2.98 -0.91
CA LEU A 318 -23.72 -2.17 -0.45
C LEU A 318 -23.19 -0.77 -0.15
N ALA A 319 -23.80 0.24 -0.77
CA ALA A 319 -23.57 1.64 -0.48
C ALA A 319 -24.87 2.23 0.09
N GLY A 320 -24.75 2.95 1.20
CA GLY A 320 -25.88 3.62 1.85
C GLY A 320 -25.55 5.07 2.12
N THR A 321 -26.54 5.93 1.91
CA THR A 321 -26.50 7.35 2.28
C THR A 321 -27.69 7.63 3.19
N TYR A 322 -27.43 8.17 4.37
CA TYR A 322 -28.45 8.69 5.27
C TYR A 322 -28.27 10.20 5.38
N ASN A 323 -29.30 10.95 4.96
CA ASN A 323 -29.38 12.39 5.11
C ASN A 323 -30.46 12.70 6.18
N SER A 324 -30.06 13.29 7.30
CA SER A 324 -31.00 13.59 8.40
C SER A 324 -31.98 14.70 8.07
N THR A 325 -31.68 15.52 7.07
CA THR A 325 -32.50 16.66 6.61
C THR A 325 -32.68 16.60 5.09
N PRO A 326 -33.39 15.57 4.56
CA PRO A 326 -33.60 15.42 3.13
C PRO A 326 -34.54 16.49 2.58
N VAL A 327 -34.51 16.68 1.27
CA VAL A 327 -35.49 17.52 0.56
C VAL A 327 -36.90 17.03 0.89
N PRO A 328 -37.89 17.94 1.10
CA PRO A 328 -39.28 17.55 1.41
C PRO A 328 -39.83 16.57 0.37
N GLY A 329 -40.34 15.42 0.85
CA GLY A 329 -40.88 14.36 0.01
C GLY A 329 -39.89 13.28 -0.37
N LYS A 330 -38.61 13.40 0.04
CA LYS A 330 -37.58 12.34 -0.11
C LYS A 330 -37.41 11.59 1.21
N GLU A 331 -36.91 10.35 1.12
CA GLU A 331 -36.59 9.54 2.29
C GLU A 331 -35.20 9.90 2.84
N GLU A 332 -34.99 9.67 4.13
CA GLU A 332 -33.69 9.95 4.80
C GLU A 332 -32.61 8.95 4.40
N MET A 333 -33.02 7.73 4.00
CA MET A 333 -32.11 6.61 3.74
C MET A 333 -32.21 6.11 2.31
N ASP A 334 -31.08 6.16 1.60
CA ASP A 334 -30.89 5.49 0.31
C ASP A 334 -29.91 4.32 0.45
N LEU A 335 -30.31 3.16 -0.09
CA LEU A 335 -29.51 1.95 -0.10
C LEU A 335 -29.33 1.44 -1.52
N LYS A 336 -28.11 1.37 -1.97
CA LYS A 336 -27.71 0.87 -3.29
C LYS A 336 -26.91 -0.43 -3.10
N TYR A 337 -27.30 -1.50 -3.80
CA TYR A 337 -26.47 -2.69 -3.95
C TYR A 337 -25.90 -2.74 -5.36
N TYR A 338 -24.66 -3.17 -5.49
CA TYR A 338 -23.98 -3.16 -6.77
C TYR A 338 -23.09 -4.38 -6.98
N LEU A 339 -22.94 -4.73 -8.25
CA LEU A 339 -21.94 -5.65 -8.75
C LEU A 339 -21.12 -4.91 -9.80
N ARG A 340 -19.82 -4.74 -9.54
CA ARG A 340 -18.89 -4.04 -10.42
C ARG A 340 -17.83 -4.98 -10.93
N ILE A 341 -17.62 -4.98 -12.25
CA ILE A 341 -16.46 -5.59 -12.89
C ILE A 341 -15.43 -4.47 -13.05
N VAL A 342 -14.25 -4.66 -12.50
CA VAL A 342 -13.16 -3.66 -12.51
C VAL A 342 -11.99 -4.22 -13.30
N TYR A 343 -11.41 -3.37 -14.15
CA TYR A 343 -10.14 -3.62 -14.84
C TYR A 343 -9.12 -2.57 -14.46
N ASP A 344 -8.03 -2.99 -13.80
CA ASP A 344 -6.90 -2.15 -13.40
C ASP A 344 -5.84 -2.15 -14.51
N PHE A 345 -5.26 -0.97 -14.80
CA PHE A 345 -4.18 -0.80 -15.78
C PHE A 345 -3.22 0.33 -15.37
N ASN A 346 -1.98 0.26 -15.86
CA ASN A 346 -0.90 1.20 -15.54
C ASN A 346 -0.39 1.88 -16.80
#